data_6e999e8caf52c763f756bd0a4c3776a8
#
_entry.id   6e999e8caf52c763f756bd0a4c3776a8
#
_cell.length_a   1.000
_cell.length_b   1.000
_cell.length_c   1.000
_cell.angle_alpha   90.00
_cell.angle_beta   90.00
_cell.angle_gamma   90.00
#
_symmetry.space_group_name_H-M   'P 1'
#
loop_
_entity.id
_entity.type
_entity.pdbx_description
1 polymer ?
#
loop_
_entity_poly.entity_id
_entity_poly.type
_entity_poly.pdbx_seq_one_letter_code
_entity_poly.pdbx_strand_id
1 'polypeptide(L)'
;MTSSDGLRRALLTYGLLWGLGLYLRLTVLVVPPLIPQLKAVLGFSGGEVAIATSLPLVTLALGGLAAGWLLARLGVRSCMLGGLAVMAIGSGLRSLPEGFLPFMLATLLMGGGIALMQAAMPMLAKLWAPERIGRASAVYTNGLLVGELLAAGATGPLVAAWLGAQWQWAFALWVAPVPLLMLALVVGGRRLPALAAGSRAAGLTLPDRHDGRMWGLAALLGAAAALYFTGNVFLPPLLEESERLSLLAPSLTALNGAQMLSSALLIFCADRLMGRAAPLIGITALALLALPLMLWLPGGAVVWAAGVFGFFTSALFIFVLALPAWLVRLEALPRLMAGMLFFGYLLVFAITVVGGWLSDLSGSVALAFLPTLLICLVAMAGTPRLLAVRPQEA
;
A
#
# COMPACT_ATOMS: atom_id res chain seq x y z
N MET A 1 -0.40 14.02 34.38
CA MET A 1 -0.73 14.46 33.00
C MET A 1 -2.24 14.71 32.97
N THR A 2 -2.66 15.92 32.62
CA THR A 2 -4.10 16.25 32.55
C THR A 2 -4.74 15.49 31.37
N SER A 3 -6.02 15.16 31.47
CA SER A 3 -6.81 14.48 30.40
C SER A 3 -6.68 15.19 29.04
N SER A 4 -6.49 16.52 29.03
CA SER A 4 -6.31 17.33 27.82
C SER A 4 -4.97 17.11 27.11
N ASP A 5 -3.88 16.86 27.84
CA ASP A 5 -2.56 16.62 27.25
C ASP A 5 -2.49 15.25 26.58
N GLY A 6 -3.15 14.24 27.17
CA GLY A 6 -3.29 12.92 26.57
C GLY A 6 -4.06 12.95 25.26
N LEU A 7 -5.18 13.67 25.21
CA LEU A 7 -5.99 13.83 24.00
C LEU A 7 -5.22 14.56 22.90
N ARG A 8 -4.55 15.67 23.21
CA ARG A 8 -3.72 16.43 22.25
C ARG A 8 -2.61 15.57 21.65
N ARG A 9 -1.92 14.77 22.49
CA ARG A 9 -0.87 13.85 22.02
C ARG A 9 -1.44 12.77 21.11
N ALA A 10 -2.59 12.18 21.44
CA ALA A 10 -3.25 11.19 20.63
C ALA A 10 -3.68 11.76 19.26
N LEU A 11 -4.32 12.94 19.24
CA LEU A 11 -4.70 13.63 18.01
C LEU A 11 -3.49 13.92 17.12
N LEU A 12 -2.39 14.39 17.71
CA LEU A 12 -1.15 14.64 16.97
C LEU A 12 -0.57 13.36 16.38
N THR A 13 -0.48 12.29 17.18
CA THR A 13 0.04 10.99 16.74
C THR A 13 -0.76 10.41 15.57
N TYR A 14 -2.06 10.27 15.76
CA TYR A 14 -2.92 9.65 14.76
C TYR A 14 -3.15 10.55 13.54
N GLY A 15 -3.21 11.87 13.73
CA GLY A 15 -3.29 12.84 12.64
C GLY A 15 -2.05 12.83 11.76
N LEU A 16 -0.85 12.78 12.32
CA LEU A 16 0.40 12.65 11.57
C LEU A 16 0.47 11.30 10.85
N LEU A 17 0.16 10.18 11.52
CA LEU A 17 0.16 8.85 10.89
C LEU A 17 -0.82 8.80 9.71
N TRP A 18 -2.01 9.38 9.86
CA TRP A 18 -3.02 9.44 8.79
C TRP A 18 -2.55 10.29 7.62
N GLY A 19 -2.03 11.49 7.87
CA GLY A 19 -1.52 12.39 6.84
C GLY A 19 -0.31 11.81 6.08
N LEU A 20 0.60 11.13 6.78
CA LEU A 20 1.72 10.41 6.16
C LEU A 20 1.20 9.23 5.32
N GLY A 21 0.23 8.49 5.84
CA GLY A 21 -0.43 7.39 5.14
C GLY A 21 -1.04 7.83 3.81
N LEU A 22 -1.73 8.98 3.79
CA LEU A 22 -2.39 9.54 2.60
C LEU A 22 -1.42 9.66 1.41
N TYR A 23 -0.20 10.11 1.64
CA TYR A 23 0.80 10.27 0.60
C TYR A 23 1.47 8.99 0.12
N LEU A 24 1.22 7.83 0.74
CA LEU A 24 1.72 6.55 0.24
C LEU A 24 1.05 6.12 -1.08
N ARG A 25 -0.12 6.65 -1.40
CA ARG A 25 -0.87 6.28 -2.62
C ARG A 25 -1.38 7.48 -3.43
N LEU A 26 -1.61 8.62 -2.80
CA LEU A 26 -2.22 9.78 -3.45
C LEU A 26 -1.47 10.14 -4.74
N THR A 27 -0.16 10.34 -4.69
CA THR A 27 0.63 10.74 -5.86
C THR A 27 0.76 9.65 -6.93
N VAL A 28 0.60 8.39 -6.57
CA VAL A 28 0.62 7.25 -7.51
C VAL A 28 -0.63 7.27 -8.38
N LEU A 29 -1.79 7.44 -7.77
CA LEU A 29 -3.09 7.29 -8.43
C LEU A 29 -3.61 8.56 -9.12
N VAL A 30 -2.78 9.60 -9.21
CA VAL A 30 -3.05 10.76 -10.08
C VAL A 30 -2.98 10.39 -11.57
N VAL A 31 -2.18 9.36 -11.95
CA VAL A 31 -1.98 8.96 -13.36
C VAL A 31 -3.25 8.40 -14.02
N PRO A 32 -3.99 7.44 -13.43
CA PRO A 32 -5.15 6.85 -14.10
C PRO A 32 -6.18 7.84 -14.66
N PRO A 33 -6.66 8.84 -13.91
CA PRO A 33 -7.60 9.82 -14.47
C PRO A 33 -6.99 10.75 -15.55
N LEU A 34 -5.66 10.79 -15.70
CA LEU A 34 -4.95 11.59 -16.69
C LEU A 34 -4.48 10.78 -17.91
N ILE A 35 -4.80 9.49 -18.00
CA ILE A 35 -4.42 8.65 -19.15
C ILE A 35 -4.86 9.24 -20.50
N PRO A 36 -6.08 9.77 -20.66
CA PRO A 36 -6.48 10.38 -21.93
C PRO A 36 -5.55 11.52 -22.35
N GLN A 37 -5.15 12.38 -21.41
CA GLN A 37 -4.25 13.50 -21.65
C GLN A 37 -2.82 13.03 -21.96
N LEU A 38 -2.31 12.03 -21.22
CA LEU A 38 -1.01 11.43 -21.48
C LEU A 38 -0.91 10.87 -22.90
N LYS A 39 -1.97 10.20 -23.38
CA LYS A 39 -2.04 9.69 -24.76
C LYS A 39 -2.18 10.81 -25.79
N ALA A 40 -3.12 11.75 -25.57
CA ALA A 40 -3.46 12.76 -26.55
C ALA A 40 -2.41 13.85 -26.68
N VAL A 41 -1.76 14.28 -25.58
CA VAL A 41 -0.83 15.42 -25.54
C VAL A 41 0.63 14.97 -25.56
N LEU A 42 0.98 13.94 -24.78
CA LEU A 42 2.37 13.45 -24.72
C LEU A 42 2.64 12.28 -25.68
N GLY A 43 1.64 11.80 -26.40
CA GLY A 43 1.79 10.73 -27.38
C GLY A 43 2.09 9.36 -26.78
N PHE A 44 1.77 9.11 -25.51
CA PHE A 44 2.06 7.84 -24.86
C PHE A 44 1.29 6.69 -25.51
N SER A 45 2.01 5.65 -25.90
CA SER A 45 1.43 4.37 -26.31
C SER A 45 0.73 3.67 -25.14
N GLY A 46 -0.11 2.67 -25.44
CA GLY A 46 -0.75 1.84 -24.42
C GLY A 46 0.27 1.14 -23.50
N GLY A 47 1.39 0.64 -24.08
CA GLY A 47 2.48 0.05 -23.32
C GLY A 47 3.18 1.05 -22.38
N GLU A 48 3.42 2.27 -22.84
CA GLU A 48 4.04 3.32 -22.02
C GLU A 48 3.12 3.75 -20.87
N VAL A 49 1.80 3.82 -21.09
CA VAL A 49 0.83 4.05 -20.02
C VAL A 49 0.83 2.91 -19.00
N ALA A 50 0.88 1.66 -19.47
CA ALA A 50 0.96 0.50 -18.58
C ALA A 50 2.24 0.51 -17.71
N ILE A 51 3.38 0.89 -18.30
CA ILE A 51 4.62 1.09 -17.55
C ILE A 51 4.48 2.23 -16.55
N ALA A 52 3.94 3.39 -16.96
CA ALA A 52 3.76 4.55 -16.10
C ALA A 52 2.92 4.25 -14.86
N THR A 53 1.90 3.40 -15.00
CA THR A 53 0.99 3.02 -13.90
C THR A 53 1.56 1.93 -13.00
N SER A 54 2.38 1.00 -13.53
CA SER A 54 2.93 -0.13 -12.79
C SER A 54 4.33 0.12 -12.20
N LEU A 55 5.08 1.11 -12.71
CA LEU A 55 6.43 1.43 -12.26
C LEU A 55 6.55 1.69 -10.74
N PRO A 56 5.57 2.33 -10.08
CA PRO A 56 5.62 2.48 -8.62
C PRO A 56 5.68 1.15 -7.84
N LEU A 57 5.10 0.06 -8.36
CA LEU A 57 5.21 -1.26 -7.72
C LEU A 57 6.65 -1.80 -7.74
N VAL A 58 7.33 -1.61 -8.86
CA VAL A 58 8.74 -1.98 -9.00
C VAL A 58 9.61 -1.15 -8.06
N THR A 59 9.33 0.15 -7.93
CA THR A 59 10.05 1.01 -6.98
C THR A 59 9.80 0.62 -5.52
N LEU A 60 8.60 0.16 -5.17
CA LEU A 60 8.30 -0.36 -3.84
C LEU A 60 9.07 -1.64 -3.54
N ALA A 61 9.18 -2.56 -4.50
CA ALA A 61 9.96 -3.79 -4.35
C ALA A 61 11.45 -3.48 -4.15
N LEU A 62 12.06 -2.78 -5.10
CA LEU A 62 13.50 -2.47 -5.07
C LEU A 62 13.87 -1.48 -3.96
N GLY A 63 13.02 -0.47 -3.75
CA GLY A 63 13.20 0.56 -2.74
C GLY A 63 13.15 0.04 -1.31
N GLY A 64 12.48 -1.08 -1.06
CA GLY A 64 12.46 -1.73 0.25
C GLY A 64 13.84 -2.10 0.77
N LEU A 65 14.76 -2.54 -0.11
CA LEU A 65 16.15 -2.87 0.25
C LEU A 65 16.94 -1.63 0.66
N ALA A 66 16.87 -0.57 -0.18
CA ALA A 66 17.55 0.70 0.10
C ALA A 66 16.95 1.38 1.34
N ALA A 67 15.64 1.29 1.53
CA ALA A 67 14.93 1.86 2.68
C ALA A 67 15.41 1.26 4.00
N GLY A 68 15.60 -0.07 4.09
CA GLY A 68 16.11 -0.72 5.30
C GLY A 68 17.47 -0.16 5.73
N TRP A 69 18.40 0.00 4.78
CA TRP A 69 19.70 0.58 5.03
C TRP A 69 19.66 2.06 5.44
N LEU A 70 18.84 2.86 4.73
CA LEU A 70 18.65 4.28 5.05
C LEU A 70 18.04 4.46 6.44
N LEU A 71 17.02 3.66 6.78
CA LEU A 71 16.38 3.69 8.10
C LEU A 71 17.36 3.37 9.23
N ALA A 72 18.24 2.39 9.04
CA ALA A 72 19.26 2.04 10.00
C ALA A 72 20.31 3.15 10.19
N ARG A 73 20.65 3.90 9.12
CA ARG A 73 21.66 4.98 9.17
C ARG A 73 21.12 6.33 9.60
N LEU A 74 20.00 6.75 9.02
CA LEU A 74 19.47 8.11 9.16
C LEU A 74 18.38 8.22 10.24
N GLY A 75 17.85 7.07 10.66
CA GLY A 75 16.71 7.01 11.56
C GLY A 75 15.37 7.29 10.88
N VAL A 76 14.29 6.85 11.53
CA VAL A 76 12.94 6.85 10.94
C VAL A 76 12.40 8.24 10.58
N ARG A 77 12.72 9.24 11.40
CA ARG A 77 12.25 10.63 11.18
C ARG A 77 12.89 11.27 9.97
N SER A 78 14.22 11.14 9.82
CA SER A 78 14.96 11.68 8.67
C SER A 78 14.53 10.98 7.39
N CYS A 79 14.33 9.66 7.44
CA CYS A 79 13.83 8.87 6.31
C CYS A 79 12.41 9.29 5.91
N MET A 80 11.54 9.58 6.89
CA MET A 80 10.18 10.04 6.57
C MET A 80 10.19 11.43 5.95
N LEU A 81 10.95 12.38 6.48
CA LEU A 81 11.09 13.72 5.91
C LEU A 81 11.75 13.68 4.52
N GLY A 82 12.83 12.90 4.37
CA GLY A 82 13.49 12.71 3.09
C GLY A 82 12.60 12.03 2.06
N GLY A 83 11.85 10.99 2.48
CA GLY A 83 10.87 10.30 1.65
C GLY A 83 9.76 11.23 1.16
N LEU A 84 9.17 12.05 2.06
CA LEU A 84 8.19 13.08 1.69
C LEU A 84 8.76 14.08 0.69
N ALA A 85 9.98 14.59 0.92
CA ALA A 85 10.62 15.55 0.03
C ALA A 85 10.88 14.94 -1.35
N VAL A 86 11.49 13.76 -1.41
CA VAL A 86 11.81 13.06 -2.67
C VAL A 86 10.53 12.71 -3.44
N MET A 87 9.50 12.22 -2.74
CA MET A 87 8.19 11.94 -3.33
C MET A 87 7.55 13.20 -3.89
N ALA A 88 7.54 14.31 -3.14
CA ALA A 88 6.94 15.56 -3.57
C ALA A 88 7.69 16.18 -4.76
N ILE A 89 9.02 16.19 -4.74
CA ILE A 89 9.86 16.63 -5.85
C ILE A 89 9.60 15.78 -7.10
N GLY A 90 9.63 14.44 -6.96
CA GLY A 90 9.36 13.54 -8.07
C GLY A 90 7.94 13.71 -8.64
N SER A 91 6.94 13.89 -7.79
CA SER A 91 5.57 14.15 -8.25
C SER A 91 5.46 15.52 -8.95
N GLY A 92 6.04 16.57 -8.37
CA GLY A 92 6.05 17.91 -8.97
C GLY A 92 6.78 17.94 -10.32
N LEU A 93 7.90 17.24 -10.43
CA LEU A 93 8.65 17.13 -11.69
C LEU A 93 7.82 16.46 -12.80
N ARG A 94 6.84 15.63 -12.51
CA ARG A 94 5.90 15.07 -13.51
C ARG A 94 5.00 16.13 -14.15
N SER A 95 4.97 17.35 -13.64
CA SER A 95 4.25 18.48 -14.26
C SER A 95 5.01 19.11 -15.43
N LEU A 96 6.31 18.83 -15.57
CA LEU A 96 7.19 19.52 -16.51
C LEU A 96 7.54 18.74 -17.80
N PRO A 97 7.42 17.39 -17.87
CA PRO A 97 8.02 16.63 -18.95
C PRO A 97 7.30 16.79 -20.28
N GLU A 98 8.10 16.83 -21.34
CA GLU A 98 7.66 16.86 -22.74
C GLU A 98 7.72 15.46 -23.39
N GLY A 99 7.89 14.38 -22.60
CA GLY A 99 8.00 13.03 -23.15
C GLY A 99 8.04 11.91 -22.10
N PHE A 100 8.10 10.67 -22.60
CA PHE A 100 8.01 9.46 -21.79
C PHE A 100 9.17 9.31 -20.79
N LEU A 101 10.42 9.41 -21.25
CA LEU A 101 11.59 9.16 -20.39
C LEU A 101 11.70 10.13 -19.20
N PRO A 102 11.59 11.44 -19.36
CA PRO A 102 11.58 12.39 -18.23
C PRO A 102 10.45 12.10 -17.24
N PHE A 103 9.26 11.75 -17.75
CA PHE A 103 8.11 11.37 -16.91
C PHE A 103 8.40 10.11 -16.09
N MET A 104 9.04 9.09 -16.68
CA MET A 104 9.43 7.87 -15.98
C MET A 104 10.49 8.13 -14.92
N LEU A 105 11.51 8.94 -15.20
CA LEU A 105 12.54 9.30 -14.22
C LEU A 105 11.93 10.05 -13.02
N ALA A 106 11.01 10.97 -13.26
CA ALA A 106 10.27 11.67 -12.21
C ALA A 106 9.39 10.68 -11.40
N THR A 107 8.76 9.71 -12.07
CA THR A 107 7.96 8.66 -11.43
C THR A 107 8.82 7.72 -10.58
N LEU A 108 10.01 7.35 -11.05
CA LEU A 108 10.98 6.56 -10.28
C LEU A 108 11.42 7.31 -9.01
N LEU A 109 11.72 8.59 -9.15
CA LEU A 109 12.11 9.43 -8.01
C LEU A 109 10.98 9.49 -6.97
N MET A 110 9.75 9.79 -7.42
CA MET A 110 8.56 9.78 -6.57
C MET A 110 8.38 8.43 -5.86
N GLY A 111 8.45 7.33 -6.62
CA GLY A 111 8.29 5.97 -6.11
C GLY A 111 9.37 5.60 -5.08
N GLY A 112 10.62 6.05 -5.28
CA GLY A 112 11.70 5.88 -4.30
C GLY A 112 11.40 6.57 -2.97
N GLY A 113 10.85 7.78 -3.01
CA GLY A 113 10.39 8.48 -1.80
C GLY A 113 9.27 7.72 -1.08
N ILE A 114 8.28 7.21 -1.83
CA ILE A 114 7.18 6.41 -1.27
C ILE A 114 7.69 5.10 -0.65
N ALA A 115 8.60 4.40 -1.32
CA ALA A 115 9.18 3.16 -0.80
C ALA A 115 9.86 3.37 0.56
N LEU A 116 10.61 4.46 0.70
CA LEU A 116 11.25 4.85 1.97
C LEU A 116 10.22 5.15 3.05
N MET A 117 9.17 5.92 2.73
CA MET A 117 8.09 6.21 3.65
C MET A 117 7.34 4.93 4.07
N GLN A 118 7.01 4.07 3.14
CA GLN A 118 6.27 2.83 3.41
C GLN A 118 7.03 1.90 4.35
N ALA A 119 8.35 1.77 4.19
CA ALA A 119 9.19 1.00 5.10
C ALA A 119 9.28 1.63 6.51
N ALA A 120 9.20 2.97 6.60
CA ALA A 120 9.28 3.71 7.86
C ALA A 120 7.95 3.69 8.66
N MET A 121 6.80 3.53 8.02
CA MET A 121 5.48 3.63 8.68
C MET A 121 5.28 2.67 9.85
N PRO A 122 5.58 1.36 9.77
CA PRO A 122 5.43 0.45 10.90
C PRO A 122 6.34 0.81 12.08
N MET A 123 7.52 1.38 11.80
CA MET A 123 8.44 1.87 12.84
C MET A 123 7.84 3.06 13.58
N LEU A 124 7.25 4.02 12.85
CA LEU A 124 6.54 5.16 13.45
C LEU A 124 5.35 4.69 14.28
N ALA A 125 4.56 3.74 13.76
CA ALA A 125 3.43 3.16 14.48
C ALA A 125 3.88 2.55 15.82
N LYS A 126 4.96 1.77 15.81
CA LYS A 126 5.53 1.17 17.02
C LYS A 126 6.10 2.20 17.99
N LEU A 127 6.79 3.23 17.49
CA LEU A 127 7.38 4.30 18.32
C LEU A 127 6.33 5.18 18.99
N TRP A 128 5.30 5.57 18.24
CA TRP A 128 4.35 6.57 18.68
C TRP A 128 3.13 5.99 19.40
N ALA A 129 2.81 4.73 19.10
CA ALA A 129 1.69 4.02 19.71
C ALA A 129 2.03 2.56 20.02
N PRO A 130 3.03 2.27 20.88
CA PRO A 130 3.54 0.92 21.13
C PRO A 130 2.47 -0.04 21.68
N GLU A 131 1.54 0.45 22.49
CA GLU A 131 0.45 -0.34 23.06
C GLU A 131 -0.73 -0.54 22.09
N ARG A 132 -0.74 0.16 20.95
CA ARG A 132 -1.86 0.19 20.00
C ARG A 132 -1.39 0.17 18.55
N ILE A 133 -0.43 -0.72 18.25
CA ILE A 133 0.19 -0.86 16.93
C ILE A 133 -0.84 -1.17 15.85
N GLY A 134 -1.82 -2.04 16.15
CA GLY A 134 -2.91 -2.38 15.24
C GLY A 134 -3.75 -1.17 14.85
N ARG A 135 -4.15 -0.36 15.84
CA ARG A 135 -4.88 0.90 15.60
C ARG A 135 -4.05 1.88 14.79
N ALA A 136 -2.77 2.07 15.14
CA ALA A 136 -1.88 2.97 14.41
C ALA A 136 -1.74 2.54 12.96
N SER A 137 -1.60 1.24 12.70
CA SER A 137 -1.55 0.68 11.35
C SER A 137 -2.86 0.88 10.59
N ALA A 138 -4.01 0.63 11.22
CA ALA A 138 -5.31 0.89 10.62
C ALA A 138 -5.50 2.37 10.26
N VAL A 139 -5.04 3.29 11.11
CA VAL A 139 -5.14 4.74 10.86
C VAL A 139 -4.30 5.16 9.65
N TYR A 140 -3.03 4.79 9.56
CA TYR A 140 -2.24 5.20 8.41
C TYR A 140 -2.68 4.49 7.13
N THR A 141 -3.16 3.25 7.21
CA THR A 141 -3.71 2.56 6.04
C THR A 141 -5.04 3.19 5.59
N ASN A 142 -5.88 3.65 6.52
CA ASN A 142 -7.05 4.45 6.17
C ASN A 142 -6.64 5.73 5.43
N GLY A 143 -5.61 6.45 5.90
CA GLY A 143 -5.04 7.57 5.18
C GLY A 143 -4.61 7.21 3.76
N LEU A 144 -3.93 6.06 3.59
CA LEU A 144 -3.50 5.54 2.29
C LEU A 144 -4.70 5.34 1.35
N LEU A 145 -5.78 4.69 1.82
CA LEU A 145 -6.99 4.44 1.03
C LEU A 145 -7.73 5.75 0.69
N VAL A 146 -7.77 6.72 1.62
CA VAL A 146 -8.33 8.05 1.35
C VAL A 146 -7.49 8.78 0.30
N GLY A 147 -6.16 8.69 0.36
CA GLY A 147 -5.28 9.25 -0.65
C GLY A 147 -5.53 8.65 -2.05
N GLU A 148 -5.74 7.34 -2.11
CA GLU A 148 -6.11 6.61 -3.32
C GLU A 148 -7.43 7.13 -3.90
N LEU A 149 -8.47 7.20 -3.07
CA LEU A 149 -9.80 7.68 -3.48
C LEU A 149 -9.76 9.14 -3.95
N LEU A 150 -9.06 10.02 -3.24
CA LEU A 150 -8.92 11.43 -3.61
C LEU A 150 -8.21 11.57 -4.95
N ALA A 151 -7.09 10.87 -5.16
CA ALA A 151 -6.37 10.94 -6.41
C ALA A 151 -7.21 10.44 -7.59
N ALA A 152 -7.80 9.26 -7.46
CA ALA A 152 -8.58 8.66 -8.54
C ALA A 152 -9.90 9.40 -8.80
N GLY A 153 -10.60 9.83 -7.74
CA GLY A 153 -11.92 10.44 -7.85
C GLY A 153 -11.92 11.95 -8.09
N ALA A 154 -10.97 12.69 -7.50
CA ALA A 154 -10.98 14.14 -7.55
C ALA A 154 -10.06 14.75 -8.62
N THR A 155 -9.06 14.02 -9.16
CA THR A 155 -8.13 14.58 -10.14
C THR A 155 -8.85 15.00 -11.44
N GLY A 156 -9.72 14.17 -11.99
CA GLY A 156 -10.48 14.50 -13.20
C GLY A 156 -11.35 15.76 -13.03
N PRO A 157 -12.25 15.84 -12.04
CA PRO A 157 -13.02 17.04 -11.73
C PRO A 157 -12.17 18.28 -11.47
N LEU A 158 -11.03 18.14 -10.78
CA LEU A 158 -10.08 19.22 -10.49
C LEU A 158 -9.47 19.79 -11.77
N VAL A 159 -9.04 18.90 -12.69
CA VAL A 159 -8.52 19.31 -14.01
C VAL A 159 -9.61 20.01 -14.81
N ALA A 160 -10.82 19.43 -14.86
CA ALA A 160 -11.92 20.01 -15.61
C ALA A 160 -12.33 21.40 -15.09
N ALA A 161 -12.37 21.59 -13.75
CA ALA A 161 -12.86 22.81 -13.13
C ALA A 161 -11.81 23.93 -13.08
N TRP A 162 -10.50 23.60 -12.86
CA TRP A 162 -9.50 24.59 -12.48
C TRP A 162 -8.27 24.62 -13.37
N LEU A 163 -7.86 23.49 -13.95
CA LEU A 163 -6.59 23.40 -14.69
C LEU A 163 -6.78 23.45 -16.20
N GLY A 164 -7.88 22.90 -16.74
CA GLY A 164 -8.17 22.89 -18.16
C GLY A 164 -6.99 22.35 -18.99
N ALA A 165 -6.48 23.19 -19.90
CA ALA A 165 -5.34 22.84 -20.76
C ALA A 165 -4.03 22.62 -19.98
N GLN A 166 -3.92 23.07 -18.73
CA GLN A 166 -2.75 22.91 -17.87
C GLN A 166 -2.88 21.69 -16.93
N TRP A 167 -3.51 20.63 -17.39
CA TRP A 167 -3.80 19.42 -16.65
C TRP A 167 -2.57 18.80 -15.96
N GLN A 168 -1.37 18.95 -16.52
CA GLN A 168 -0.11 18.45 -15.97
C GLN A 168 0.19 19.01 -14.58
N TRP A 169 -0.28 20.22 -14.25
CA TRP A 169 -0.12 20.80 -12.92
C TRP A 169 -0.89 20.06 -11.82
N ALA A 170 -1.77 19.11 -12.17
CA ALA A 170 -2.41 18.22 -11.18
C ALA A 170 -1.37 17.47 -10.35
N PHE A 171 -0.24 17.07 -10.93
CA PHE A 171 0.82 16.37 -10.18
C PHE A 171 1.47 17.27 -9.12
N ALA A 172 1.67 18.56 -9.41
CA ALA A 172 2.21 19.53 -8.45
C ALA A 172 1.17 19.95 -7.41
N LEU A 173 -0.09 20.10 -7.82
CA LEU A 173 -1.18 20.53 -6.94
C LEU A 173 -1.41 19.53 -5.80
N TRP A 174 -1.37 18.25 -6.09
CA TRP A 174 -1.55 17.22 -5.07
C TRP A 174 -0.41 17.18 -4.05
N VAL A 175 0.79 17.63 -4.37
CA VAL A 175 1.92 17.71 -3.43
C VAL A 175 2.08 19.09 -2.79
N ALA A 176 1.30 20.08 -3.17
CA ALA A 176 1.33 21.41 -2.57
C ALA A 176 1.15 21.41 -1.03
N PRO A 177 0.34 20.53 -0.42
CA PRO A 177 0.22 20.46 1.06
C PRO A 177 1.41 19.77 1.76
N VAL A 178 2.32 19.08 1.03
CA VAL A 178 3.42 18.32 1.65
C VAL A 178 4.33 19.17 2.53
N PRO A 179 4.72 20.41 2.18
CA PRO A 179 5.51 21.25 3.07
C PRO A 179 4.86 21.50 4.43
N LEU A 180 3.53 21.64 4.48
CA LEU A 180 2.78 21.79 5.73
C LEU A 180 2.82 20.49 6.55
N LEU A 181 2.69 19.33 5.92
CA LEU A 181 2.82 18.04 6.58
C LEU A 181 4.24 17.83 7.11
N MET A 182 5.27 18.22 6.34
CA MET A 182 6.67 18.19 6.78
C MET A 182 6.89 19.10 7.99
N LEU A 183 6.35 20.32 7.97
CA LEU A 183 6.41 21.24 9.10
C LEU A 183 5.70 20.65 10.33
N ALA A 184 4.51 20.08 10.15
CA ALA A 184 3.77 19.40 11.22
C ALA A 184 4.58 18.22 11.81
N LEU A 185 5.27 17.45 10.96
CA LEU A 185 6.15 16.36 11.39
C LEU A 185 7.40 16.90 12.13
N VAL A 186 7.97 18.01 11.69
CA VAL A 186 9.13 18.64 12.37
C VAL A 186 8.73 19.21 13.73
N VAL A 187 7.65 19.95 13.79
CA VAL A 187 7.21 20.64 15.03
C VAL A 187 6.52 19.65 15.97
N GLY A 188 5.52 18.93 15.48
CA GLY A 188 4.74 17.97 16.26
C GLY A 188 5.56 16.75 16.66
N GLY A 189 6.38 16.24 15.75
CA GLY A 189 7.24 15.10 15.99
C GLY A 189 8.32 15.32 17.05
N ARG A 190 8.64 16.58 17.43
CA ARG A 190 9.51 16.89 18.59
C ARG A 190 8.89 16.49 19.92
N ARG A 191 7.56 16.42 19.98
CA ARG A 191 6.79 16.03 21.18
C ARG A 191 6.55 14.52 21.27
N LEU A 192 6.93 13.77 20.21
CA LEU A 192 6.76 12.33 20.11
C LEU A 192 8.12 11.62 20.27
N PRO A 193 8.13 10.35 20.74
CA PRO A 193 9.36 9.61 20.89
C PRO A 193 10.17 9.60 19.57
N ALA A 194 11.46 9.90 19.67
CA ALA A 194 12.38 9.82 18.55
C ALA A 194 13.28 8.60 18.75
N LEU A 195 13.49 7.80 17.72
CA LEU A 195 14.65 6.91 17.67
C LEU A 195 15.88 7.78 17.39
N ALA A 196 16.87 7.69 18.27
CA ALA A 196 18.20 8.13 17.92
C ALA A 196 18.63 7.42 16.63
N ALA A 197 19.32 8.12 15.74
CA ALA A 197 19.93 7.49 14.58
C ALA A 197 20.70 6.26 15.06
N GLY A 198 20.33 5.09 14.55
CA GLY A 198 20.87 3.83 15.05
C GLY A 198 22.36 3.74 14.87
N SER A 199 22.95 2.87 15.62
CA SER A 199 24.37 2.55 15.67
C SER A 199 25.02 2.59 14.28
N ARG A 200 26.12 3.33 14.15
CA ARG A 200 26.96 3.50 12.94
C ARG A 200 27.47 2.19 12.28
N ALA A 201 27.10 1.03 12.80
CA ALA A 201 27.58 -0.27 12.34
C ALA A 201 26.68 -0.98 11.31
N ALA A 202 25.55 -0.40 10.92
CA ALA A 202 24.69 -1.05 9.94
C ALA A 202 25.26 -0.85 8.52
N GLY A 203 26.01 -1.84 8.03
CA GLY A 203 26.23 -2.07 6.61
C GLY A 203 24.88 -2.24 5.89
N LEU A 204 24.92 -2.38 4.57
CA LEU A 204 23.71 -2.72 3.79
C LEU A 204 23.11 -3.98 4.43
N THR A 205 22.04 -3.81 5.22
CA THR A 205 21.40 -4.95 5.87
C THR A 205 20.55 -5.68 4.85
N LEU A 206 21.21 -6.53 4.08
CA LEU A 206 20.51 -7.46 3.21
C LEU A 206 19.55 -8.30 4.04
N PRO A 207 18.37 -8.61 3.49
CA PRO A 207 17.43 -9.51 4.14
C PRO A 207 18.13 -10.82 4.51
N ASP A 208 17.85 -11.33 5.71
CA ASP A 208 18.39 -12.62 6.10
C ASP A 208 17.61 -13.73 5.43
N ARG A 209 18.19 -14.34 4.42
CA ARG A 209 17.56 -15.47 3.70
C ARG A 209 17.25 -16.68 4.60
N HIS A 210 17.87 -16.75 5.78
CA HIS A 210 17.63 -17.81 6.76
C HIS A 210 16.56 -17.44 7.79
N ASP A 211 16.08 -16.18 7.81
CA ASP A 211 15.00 -15.78 8.70
C ASP A 211 13.63 -16.23 8.16
N GLY A 212 13.11 -17.32 8.72
CA GLY A 212 11.78 -17.85 8.38
C GLY A 212 10.64 -16.85 8.61
N ARG A 213 10.82 -15.89 9.55
CA ARG A 213 9.82 -14.82 9.79
C ARG A 213 9.72 -13.88 8.60
N MET A 214 10.85 -13.51 8.01
CA MET A 214 10.89 -12.68 6.81
C MET A 214 10.12 -13.36 5.66
N TRP A 215 10.36 -14.64 5.41
CA TRP A 215 9.67 -15.38 4.35
C TRP A 215 8.17 -15.54 4.63
N GLY A 216 7.79 -15.82 5.88
CA GLY A 216 6.38 -15.89 6.28
C GLY A 216 5.66 -14.55 6.08
N LEU A 217 6.29 -13.45 6.46
CA LEU A 217 5.75 -12.09 6.26
C LEU A 217 5.72 -11.69 4.78
N ALA A 218 6.74 -12.07 4.00
CA ALA A 218 6.75 -11.83 2.55
C ALA A 218 5.63 -12.61 1.84
N ALA A 219 5.40 -13.86 2.24
CA ALA A 219 4.28 -14.66 1.71
C ALA A 219 2.92 -14.06 2.09
N LEU A 220 2.74 -13.60 3.33
CA LEU A 220 1.53 -12.93 3.79
C LEU A 220 1.30 -11.60 3.05
N LEU A 221 2.34 -10.79 2.88
CA LEU A 221 2.25 -9.55 2.10
C LEU A 221 1.92 -9.86 0.64
N GLY A 222 2.61 -10.85 0.06
CA GLY A 222 2.34 -11.33 -1.28
C GLY A 222 0.88 -11.77 -1.45
N ALA A 223 0.36 -12.56 -0.52
CA ALA A 223 -1.04 -13.00 -0.52
C ALA A 223 -2.03 -11.82 -0.42
N ALA A 224 -1.84 -10.94 0.57
CA ALA A 224 -2.72 -9.80 0.80
C ALA A 224 -2.73 -8.82 -0.38
N ALA A 225 -1.54 -8.49 -0.89
CA ALA A 225 -1.42 -7.57 -2.01
C ALA A 225 -1.83 -8.23 -3.35
N ALA A 226 -1.57 -9.54 -3.55
CA ALA A 226 -2.06 -10.24 -4.74
C ALA A 226 -3.59 -10.27 -4.81
N LEU A 227 -4.30 -10.49 -3.71
CA LEU A 227 -5.76 -10.38 -3.68
C LEU A 227 -6.22 -9.02 -4.20
N TYR A 228 -5.61 -7.93 -3.72
CA TYR A 228 -5.95 -6.58 -4.16
C TYR A 228 -5.65 -6.36 -5.65
N PHE A 229 -4.42 -6.66 -6.08
CA PHE A 229 -4.01 -6.39 -7.46
C PHE A 229 -4.73 -7.27 -8.45
N THR A 230 -4.85 -8.58 -8.21
CA THR A 230 -5.55 -9.48 -9.12
C THR A 230 -7.04 -9.16 -9.19
N GLY A 231 -7.68 -8.78 -8.06
CA GLY A 231 -9.05 -8.31 -8.04
C GLY A 231 -9.26 -7.09 -8.96
N ASN A 232 -8.40 -6.08 -8.86
CA ASN A 232 -8.52 -4.88 -9.69
C ASN A 232 -8.12 -5.12 -11.16
N VAL A 233 -7.10 -5.96 -11.42
CA VAL A 233 -6.58 -6.21 -12.78
C VAL A 233 -7.49 -7.14 -13.58
N PHE A 234 -8.02 -8.20 -12.96
CA PHE A 234 -8.76 -9.23 -13.68
C PHE A 234 -10.29 -9.09 -13.57
N LEU A 235 -10.81 -8.21 -12.72
CA LEU A 235 -12.24 -7.94 -12.68
C LEU A 235 -12.79 -7.34 -14.00
N PRO A 236 -12.12 -6.38 -14.67
CA PRO A 236 -12.57 -5.86 -15.94
C PRO A 236 -12.68 -6.95 -17.03
N PRO A 237 -11.62 -7.72 -17.37
CA PRO A 237 -11.75 -8.76 -18.37
C PRO A 237 -12.70 -9.89 -17.96
N LEU A 238 -12.87 -10.18 -16.66
CA LEU A 238 -13.89 -11.14 -16.19
C LEU A 238 -15.32 -10.68 -16.50
N LEU A 239 -15.60 -9.40 -16.32
CA LEU A 239 -16.92 -8.83 -16.63
C LEU A 239 -17.14 -8.69 -18.13
N GLU A 240 -16.08 -8.50 -18.92
CA GLU A 240 -16.13 -8.53 -20.38
C GLU A 240 -16.42 -9.94 -20.89
N GLU A 241 -15.68 -10.96 -20.45
CA GLU A 241 -15.91 -12.38 -20.79
C GLU A 241 -17.33 -12.84 -20.49
N SER A 242 -17.93 -12.28 -19.44
CA SER A 242 -19.29 -12.60 -18.99
C SER A 242 -20.38 -11.64 -19.51
N GLU A 243 -20.06 -10.77 -20.48
CA GLU A 243 -20.96 -9.77 -21.08
C GLU A 243 -21.61 -8.81 -20.05
N ARG A 244 -20.90 -8.51 -18.94
CA ARG A 244 -21.37 -7.69 -17.82
C ARG A 244 -20.60 -6.39 -17.62
N LEU A 245 -20.02 -5.82 -18.68
CA LEU A 245 -19.21 -4.59 -18.60
C LEU A 245 -19.95 -3.39 -17.99
N SER A 246 -21.29 -3.34 -18.10
CA SER A 246 -22.10 -2.31 -17.44
C SER A 246 -21.98 -2.30 -15.91
N LEU A 247 -21.56 -3.43 -15.31
CA LEU A 247 -21.34 -3.57 -13.87
C LEU A 247 -19.89 -3.26 -13.44
N LEU A 248 -18.99 -2.91 -14.36
CA LEU A 248 -17.57 -2.66 -14.06
C LEU A 248 -17.41 -1.50 -13.07
N ALA A 249 -17.96 -0.34 -13.37
CA ALA A 249 -17.83 0.82 -12.49
C ALA A 249 -18.41 0.59 -11.09
N PRO A 250 -19.64 0.07 -10.92
CA PRO A 250 -20.16 -0.24 -9.60
C PRO A 250 -19.38 -1.33 -8.88
N SER A 251 -18.84 -2.35 -9.57
CA SER A 251 -18.07 -3.43 -8.96
C SER A 251 -16.70 -2.94 -8.45
N LEU A 252 -15.97 -2.15 -9.23
CA LEU A 252 -14.72 -1.52 -8.80
C LEU A 252 -14.95 -0.52 -7.65
N THR A 253 -16.05 0.23 -7.70
CA THR A 253 -16.43 1.14 -6.61
C THR A 253 -16.73 0.37 -5.32
N ALA A 254 -17.46 -0.73 -5.41
CA ALA A 254 -17.77 -1.57 -4.26
C ALA A 254 -16.50 -2.21 -3.69
N LEU A 255 -15.61 -2.77 -4.54
CA LEU A 255 -14.36 -3.38 -4.15
C LEU A 255 -13.47 -2.39 -3.39
N ASN A 256 -13.24 -1.22 -3.97
CA ASN A 256 -12.33 -0.22 -3.40
C ASN A 256 -12.99 0.58 -2.26
N GLY A 257 -14.29 0.88 -2.35
CA GLY A 257 -15.04 1.56 -1.28
C GLY A 257 -15.16 0.72 -0.01
N ALA A 258 -15.39 -0.58 -0.14
CA ALA A 258 -15.47 -1.48 1.01
C ALA A 258 -14.14 -1.60 1.78
N GLN A 259 -13.00 -1.36 1.13
CA GLN A 259 -11.71 -1.28 1.80
C GLN A 259 -11.65 -0.14 2.82
N MET A 260 -12.28 1.00 2.52
CA MET A 260 -12.36 2.12 3.47
C MET A 260 -13.19 1.76 4.69
N LEU A 261 -14.33 1.06 4.50
CA LEU A 261 -15.15 0.57 5.60
C LEU A 261 -14.39 -0.41 6.48
N SER A 262 -13.65 -1.35 5.87
CA SER A 262 -12.79 -2.30 6.58
C SER A 262 -11.74 -1.56 7.43
N SER A 263 -11.02 -0.61 6.83
CA SER A 263 -9.98 0.14 7.54
C SER A 263 -10.55 0.98 8.69
N ALA A 264 -11.70 1.60 8.48
CA ALA A 264 -12.39 2.37 9.52
C ALA A 264 -12.79 1.48 10.70
N LEU A 265 -13.36 0.30 10.43
CA LEU A 265 -13.71 -0.68 11.47
C LEU A 265 -12.47 -1.14 12.24
N LEU A 266 -11.38 -1.43 11.55
CA LEU A 266 -10.15 -1.93 12.15
C LEU A 266 -9.46 -0.90 13.07
N ILE A 267 -9.69 0.40 12.89
CA ILE A 267 -9.21 1.42 13.83
C ILE A 267 -9.67 1.12 15.28
N PHE A 268 -10.84 0.50 15.42
CA PHE A 268 -11.42 0.21 16.74
C PHE A 268 -11.11 -1.19 17.29
N CYS A 269 -10.85 -2.18 16.41
CA CYS A 269 -10.73 -3.58 16.83
C CYS A 269 -9.38 -4.24 16.52
N ALA A 270 -8.50 -3.63 15.69
CA ALA A 270 -7.25 -4.25 15.25
C ALA A 270 -6.36 -4.71 16.41
N ASP A 271 -6.22 -3.91 17.47
CA ASP A 271 -5.34 -4.26 18.60
C ASP A 271 -5.77 -5.52 19.34
N ARG A 272 -7.10 -5.83 19.37
CA ARG A 272 -7.63 -7.04 20.03
C ARG A 272 -7.38 -8.30 19.21
N LEU A 273 -7.22 -8.15 17.91
CA LEU A 273 -7.06 -9.25 16.95
C LEU A 273 -5.59 -9.50 16.58
N MET A 274 -4.72 -8.51 16.85
CA MET A 274 -3.29 -8.56 16.51
C MET A 274 -2.58 -9.73 17.20
N GLY A 275 -1.66 -10.37 16.48
CA GLY A 275 -0.86 -11.47 17.02
C GLY A 275 -1.59 -12.81 17.16
N ARG A 276 -2.84 -12.90 16.74
CA ARG A 276 -3.63 -14.15 16.76
C ARG A 276 -3.70 -14.73 15.36
N ALA A 277 -3.44 -16.05 15.24
CA ALA A 277 -3.51 -16.75 13.95
C ALA A 277 -4.95 -16.86 13.42
N ALA A 278 -5.92 -17.14 14.32
CA ALA A 278 -7.30 -17.35 13.93
C ALA A 278 -7.95 -16.17 13.18
N PRO A 279 -7.81 -14.91 13.61
CA PRO A 279 -8.32 -13.77 12.83
C PRO A 279 -7.70 -13.66 11.44
N LEU A 280 -6.37 -13.81 11.31
CA LEU A 280 -5.71 -13.72 10.00
C LEU A 280 -6.19 -14.83 9.05
N ILE A 281 -6.25 -16.07 9.55
CA ILE A 281 -6.75 -17.22 8.80
C ILE A 281 -8.22 -16.98 8.39
N GLY A 282 -9.05 -16.55 9.35
CA GLY A 282 -10.46 -16.27 9.09
C GLY A 282 -10.69 -15.17 8.04
N ILE A 283 -9.96 -14.07 8.14
CA ILE A 283 -10.02 -12.96 7.18
C ILE A 283 -9.57 -13.44 5.79
N THR A 284 -8.47 -14.19 5.70
CA THR A 284 -7.99 -14.73 4.42
C THR A 284 -8.99 -15.73 3.84
N ALA A 285 -9.57 -16.62 4.66
CA ALA A 285 -10.58 -17.57 4.24
C ALA A 285 -11.84 -16.86 3.71
N LEU A 286 -12.30 -15.80 4.38
CA LEU A 286 -13.45 -15.01 3.94
C LEU A 286 -13.17 -14.26 2.62
N ALA A 287 -11.96 -13.73 2.42
CA ALA A 287 -11.54 -13.17 1.14
C ALA A 287 -11.55 -14.23 0.03
N LEU A 288 -11.02 -15.43 0.32
CA LEU A 288 -11.03 -16.55 -0.62
C LEU A 288 -12.44 -17.08 -0.93
N LEU A 289 -13.35 -17.05 0.03
CA LEU A 289 -14.76 -17.42 -0.20
C LEU A 289 -15.50 -16.36 -1.02
N ALA A 290 -15.14 -15.08 -0.88
CA ALA A 290 -15.70 -14.01 -1.69
C ALA A 290 -15.26 -14.09 -3.16
N LEU A 291 -14.09 -14.66 -3.45
CA LEU A 291 -13.57 -14.80 -4.80
C LEU A 291 -14.48 -15.62 -5.72
N PRO A 292 -14.86 -16.89 -5.43
CA PRO A 292 -15.80 -17.63 -6.25
C PRO A 292 -17.16 -16.96 -6.37
N LEU A 293 -17.62 -16.27 -5.33
CA LEU A 293 -18.85 -15.47 -5.43
C LEU A 293 -18.71 -14.36 -6.49
N MET A 294 -17.57 -13.66 -6.52
CA MET A 294 -17.29 -12.63 -7.52
C MET A 294 -17.18 -13.23 -8.94
N LEU A 295 -16.60 -14.44 -9.08
CA LEU A 295 -16.40 -15.10 -10.37
C LEU A 295 -17.72 -15.60 -10.97
N TRP A 296 -18.60 -16.22 -10.18
CA TRP A 296 -19.72 -17.03 -10.69
C TRP A 296 -21.11 -16.52 -10.32
N LEU A 297 -21.26 -15.55 -9.42
CA LEU A 297 -22.59 -15.01 -9.13
C LEU A 297 -23.17 -14.28 -10.35
N PRO A 298 -24.44 -14.56 -10.70
CA PRO A 298 -25.09 -13.93 -11.85
C PRO A 298 -25.50 -12.48 -11.58
N GLY A 299 -25.65 -11.71 -12.66
CA GLY A 299 -26.24 -10.37 -12.63
C GLY A 299 -25.48 -9.40 -11.71
N GLY A 300 -26.23 -8.52 -11.06
CA GLY A 300 -25.68 -7.47 -10.17
C GLY A 300 -25.12 -7.96 -8.84
N ALA A 301 -25.26 -9.24 -8.49
CA ALA A 301 -24.70 -9.82 -7.27
C ALA A 301 -23.16 -9.78 -7.24
N VAL A 302 -22.51 -9.70 -8.39
CA VAL A 302 -21.05 -9.51 -8.51
C VAL A 302 -20.58 -8.23 -7.82
N VAL A 303 -21.40 -7.16 -7.81
CA VAL A 303 -21.06 -5.90 -7.13
C VAL A 303 -20.92 -6.10 -5.63
N TRP A 304 -21.86 -6.83 -5.03
CA TRP A 304 -21.81 -7.17 -3.60
C TRP A 304 -20.62 -8.09 -3.28
N ALA A 305 -20.38 -9.10 -4.13
CA ALA A 305 -19.26 -10.00 -3.97
C ALA A 305 -17.93 -9.26 -4.07
N ALA A 306 -17.77 -8.33 -5.00
CA ALA A 306 -16.59 -7.47 -5.12
C ALA A 306 -16.39 -6.60 -3.87
N GLY A 307 -17.47 -6.06 -3.29
CA GLY A 307 -17.41 -5.31 -2.03
C GLY A 307 -16.95 -6.18 -0.86
N VAL A 308 -17.52 -7.37 -0.70
CA VAL A 308 -17.12 -8.33 0.36
C VAL A 308 -15.65 -8.73 0.18
N PHE A 309 -15.24 -9.03 -1.05
CA PHE A 309 -13.86 -9.35 -1.38
C PHE A 309 -12.91 -8.22 -1.00
N GLY A 310 -13.20 -6.99 -1.41
CA GLY A 310 -12.42 -5.80 -1.10
C GLY A 310 -12.30 -5.52 0.39
N PHE A 311 -13.40 -5.72 1.15
CA PHE A 311 -13.42 -5.55 2.60
C PHE A 311 -12.42 -6.47 3.31
N PHE A 312 -12.44 -7.77 3.02
CA PHE A 312 -11.56 -8.73 3.65
C PHE A 312 -10.11 -8.64 3.14
N THR A 313 -9.92 -8.28 1.87
CA THR A 313 -8.59 -8.03 1.29
C THR A 313 -7.89 -6.88 2.01
N SER A 314 -8.59 -5.76 2.24
CA SER A 314 -8.06 -4.62 3.00
C SER A 314 -7.78 -4.98 4.46
N ALA A 315 -8.68 -5.73 5.11
CA ALA A 315 -8.47 -6.18 6.48
C ALA A 315 -7.17 -7.00 6.59
N LEU A 316 -6.96 -7.95 5.69
CA LEU A 316 -5.73 -8.76 5.66
C LEU A 316 -4.49 -7.88 5.47
N PHE A 317 -4.53 -6.95 4.51
CA PHE A 317 -3.41 -6.06 4.21
C PHE A 317 -3.01 -5.20 5.41
N ILE A 318 -3.98 -4.64 6.15
CA ILE A 318 -3.74 -3.83 7.36
C ILE A 318 -3.04 -4.66 8.44
N PHE A 319 -3.52 -5.88 8.70
CA PHE A 319 -2.89 -6.76 9.67
C PHE A 319 -1.48 -7.14 9.27
N VAL A 320 -1.26 -7.49 8.01
CA VAL A 320 0.05 -7.89 7.50
C VAL A 320 1.07 -6.75 7.60
N LEU A 321 0.67 -5.52 7.32
CA LEU A 321 1.55 -4.35 7.48
C LEU A 321 1.89 -4.03 8.94
N ALA A 322 1.03 -4.39 9.88
CA ALA A 322 1.26 -4.18 11.31
C ALA A 322 2.13 -5.28 11.95
N LEU A 323 2.10 -6.51 11.42
CA LEU A 323 2.78 -7.67 11.99
C LEU A 323 4.28 -7.50 12.22
N PRO A 324 5.08 -6.94 11.31
CA PRO A 324 6.53 -6.78 11.55
C PRO A 324 6.82 -5.98 12.82
N ALA A 325 6.09 -4.88 13.02
CA ALA A 325 6.26 -4.04 14.20
C ALA A 325 5.83 -4.73 15.50
N TRP A 326 4.94 -5.72 15.42
CA TRP A 326 4.50 -6.53 16.56
C TRP A 326 5.47 -7.68 16.87
N LEU A 327 6.09 -8.29 15.83
CA LEU A 327 6.93 -9.49 15.95
C LEU A 327 8.34 -9.23 16.44
N VAL A 328 8.95 -8.08 16.13
CA VAL A 328 10.36 -7.82 16.41
C VAL A 328 10.58 -6.48 17.11
N ARG A 329 11.74 -6.35 17.77
CA ARG A 329 12.20 -5.08 18.33
C ARG A 329 12.49 -4.06 17.23
N LEU A 330 12.54 -2.77 17.61
CA LEU A 330 12.74 -1.67 16.67
C LEU A 330 14.06 -1.77 15.90
N GLU A 331 15.10 -2.30 16.51
CA GLU A 331 16.43 -2.44 15.90
C GLU A 331 16.43 -3.45 14.74
N ALA A 332 15.65 -4.54 14.85
CA ALA A 332 15.55 -5.58 13.83
C ALA A 332 14.51 -5.24 12.73
N LEU A 333 13.60 -4.29 13.01
CA LEU A 333 12.47 -3.97 12.15
C LEU A 333 12.87 -3.49 10.74
N PRO A 334 13.90 -2.61 10.54
CA PRO A 334 14.30 -2.18 9.20
C PRO A 334 14.72 -3.33 8.29
N ARG A 335 15.50 -4.28 8.83
CA ARG A 335 15.97 -5.45 8.08
C ARG A 335 14.82 -6.38 7.69
N LEU A 336 13.92 -6.64 8.63
CA LEU A 336 12.74 -7.47 8.40
C LEU A 336 11.81 -6.83 7.37
N MET A 337 11.56 -5.52 7.48
CA MET A 337 10.73 -4.76 6.54
C MET A 337 11.34 -4.76 5.13
N ALA A 338 12.65 -4.56 5.00
CA ALA A 338 13.33 -4.58 3.71
C ALA A 338 13.09 -5.90 2.97
N GLY A 339 13.27 -7.04 3.65
CA GLY A 339 13.03 -8.36 3.06
C GLY A 339 11.55 -8.61 2.75
N MET A 340 10.67 -8.31 3.69
CA MET A 340 9.23 -8.47 3.53
C MET A 340 8.71 -7.69 2.31
N LEU A 341 9.06 -6.41 2.19
CA LEU A 341 8.59 -5.55 1.08
C LEU A 341 9.18 -6.00 -0.26
N PHE A 342 10.50 -6.28 -0.30
CA PHE A 342 11.15 -6.71 -1.53
C PHE A 342 10.54 -8.01 -2.06
N PHE A 343 10.58 -9.08 -1.27
CA PHE A 343 10.08 -10.38 -1.73
C PHE A 343 8.57 -10.42 -1.84
N GLY A 344 7.83 -9.71 -0.97
CA GLY A 344 6.38 -9.64 -1.03
C GLY A 344 5.89 -8.97 -2.32
N TYR A 345 6.40 -7.80 -2.69
CA TYR A 345 5.98 -7.13 -3.94
C TYR A 345 6.51 -7.82 -5.20
N LEU A 346 7.71 -8.45 -5.15
CA LEU A 346 8.19 -9.28 -6.25
C LEU A 346 7.26 -10.48 -6.47
N LEU A 347 6.78 -11.08 -5.40
CA LEU A 347 5.82 -12.19 -5.45
C LEU A 347 4.47 -11.75 -6.04
N VAL A 348 3.96 -10.56 -5.67
CA VAL A 348 2.74 -9.99 -6.28
C VAL A 348 2.91 -9.82 -7.77
N PHE A 349 4.03 -9.26 -8.21
CA PHE A 349 4.33 -9.10 -9.63
C PHE A 349 4.33 -10.45 -10.37
N ALA A 350 5.05 -11.44 -9.84
CA ALA A 350 5.09 -12.78 -10.42
C ALA A 350 3.71 -13.43 -10.49
N ILE A 351 2.90 -13.34 -9.43
CA ILE A 351 1.54 -13.87 -9.36
C ILE A 351 0.65 -13.23 -10.43
N THR A 352 0.73 -11.92 -10.59
CA THR A 352 -0.10 -11.19 -11.57
C THR A 352 0.27 -11.57 -13.00
N VAL A 353 1.57 -11.66 -13.30
CA VAL A 353 2.07 -12.07 -14.62
C VAL A 353 1.67 -13.51 -14.95
N VAL A 354 1.91 -14.43 -14.01
CA VAL A 354 1.54 -15.87 -14.19
C VAL A 354 0.02 -15.99 -14.33
N GLY A 355 -0.77 -15.22 -13.56
CA GLY A 355 -2.22 -15.18 -13.69
C GLY A 355 -2.67 -14.74 -15.09
N GLY A 356 -2.05 -13.68 -15.64
CA GLY A 356 -2.31 -13.24 -17.02
C GLY A 356 -2.01 -14.34 -18.05
N TRP A 357 -0.86 -14.99 -17.96
CA TRP A 357 -0.49 -16.11 -18.85
C TRP A 357 -1.48 -17.28 -18.74
N LEU A 358 -1.90 -17.63 -17.54
CA LEU A 358 -2.89 -18.69 -17.35
C LEU A 358 -4.24 -18.33 -18.00
N SER A 359 -4.66 -17.08 -17.88
CA SER A 359 -5.86 -16.57 -18.57
C SER A 359 -5.73 -16.70 -20.08
N ASP A 360 -4.62 -16.22 -20.65
CA ASP A 360 -4.37 -16.24 -22.09
C ASP A 360 -4.30 -17.67 -22.65
N LEU A 361 -3.60 -18.57 -21.96
CA LEU A 361 -3.42 -19.96 -22.37
C LEU A 361 -4.70 -20.79 -22.25
N SER A 362 -5.54 -20.48 -21.26
CA SER A 362 -6.76 -21.26 -21.00
C SER A 362 -8.00 -20.70 -21.69
N GLY A 363 -7.95 -19.43 -22.14
CA GLY A 363 -9.13 -18.71 -22.62
C GLY A 363 -10.16 -18.39 -21.53
N SER A 364 -9.76 -18.44 -20.25
CA SER A 364 -10.65 -18.13 -19.11
C SER A 364 -9.99 -17.22 -18.09
N VAL A 365 -10.57 -16.06 -17.87
CA VAL A 365 -10.10 -15.08 -16.89
C VAL A 365 -10.17 -15.61 -15.46
N ALA A 366 -11.08 -16.55 -15.16
CA ALA A 366 -11.18 -17.15 -13.83
C ALA A 366 -9.86 -17.84 -13.40
N LEU A 367 -9.11 -18.44 -14.33
CA LEU A 367 -7.82 -19.08 -14.04
C LEU A 367 -6.70 -18.09 -13.72
N ALA A 368 -6.85 -16.81 -14.05
CA ALA A 368 -5.91 -15.78 -13.62
C ALA A 368 -5.80 -15.64 -12.09
N PHE A 369 -6.83 -16.04 -11.36
CA PHE A 369 -6.86 -15.99 -9.89
C PHE A 369 -6.20 -17.20 -9.22
N LEU A 370 -5.88 -18.26 -9.96
CA LEU A 370 -5.31 -19.51 -9.40
C LEU A 370 -3.99 -19.28 -8.64
N PRO A 371 -3.01 -18.53 -9.16
CA PRO A 371 -1.76 -18.25 -8.40
C PRO A 371 -2.03 -17.48 -7.11
N THR A 372 -3.01 -16.58 -7.10
CA THR A 372 -3.43 -15.83 -5.90
C THR A 372 -4.06 -16.77 -4.87
N LEU A 373 -4.93 -17.69 -5.30
CA LEU A 373 -5.50 -18.71 -4.42
C LEU A 373 -4.40 -19.55 -3.76
N LEU A 374 -3.44 -20.04 -4.55
CA LEU A 374 -2.35 -20.89 -4.06
C LEU A 374 -1.49 -20.18 -3.01
N ILE A 375 -1.06 -18.94 -3.26
CA ILE A 375 -0.25 -18.21 -2.27
C ILE A 375 -1.05 -17.90 -0.99
N CYS A 376 -2.35 -17.62 -1.08
CA CYS A 376 -3.19 -17.42 0.10
C CYS A 376 -3.29 -18.70 0.95
N LEU A 377 -3.44 -19.86 0.32
CA LEU A 377 -3.44 -21.14 1.03
C LEU A 377 -2.10 -21.43 1.72
N VAL A 378 -0.98 -21.17 1.03
CA VAL A 378 0.37 -21.29 1.61
C VAL A 378 0.55 -20.34 2.79
N ALA A 379 0.14 -19.08 2.64
CA ALA A 379 0.22 -18.07 3.70
C ALA A 379 -0.65 -18.46 4.91
N MET A 380 -1.87 -18.95 4.69
CA MET A 380 -2.74 -19.45 5.75
C MET A 380 -2.09 -20.60 6.52
N ALA A 381 -1.54 -21.58 5.83
CA ALA A 381 -0.87 -22.74 6.44
C ALA A 381 0.39 -22.33 7.24
N GLY A 382 1.10 -21.29 6.80
CA GLY A 382 2.29 -20.75 7.46
C GLY A 382 1.98 -19.86 8.67
N THR A 383 0.80 -19.24 8.72
CA THR A 383 0.42 -18.25 9.74
C THR A 383 0.56 -18.76 11.19
N PRO A 384 0.12 -19.97 11.56
CA PRO A 384 0.27 -20.45 12.94
C PRO A 384 1.72 -20.57 13.37
N ARG A 385 2.61 -21.06 12.48
CA ARG A 385 4.04 -21.19 12.76
C ARG A 385 4.71 -19.83 12.92
N LEU A 386 4.35 -18.86 12.08
CA LEU A 386 4.87 -17.50 12.15
C LEU A 386 4.52 -16.82 13.48
N LEU A 387 3.29 -16.98 13.96
CA LEU A 387 2.79 -16.34 15.17
C LEU A 387 3.04 -17.15 16.46
N ALA A 388 3.44 -18.42 16.36
CA ALA A 388 3.88 -19.21 17.51
C ALA A 388 5.22 -18.71 18.08
N VAL A 389 6.01 -18.01 17.29
CA VAL A 389 7.23 -17.34 17.75
C VAL A 389 6.82 -16.14 18.59
N ARG A 390 7.00 -16.25 19.93
CA ARG A 390 6.65 -15.16 20.86
C ARG A 390 7.33 -13.85 20.43
N PRO A 391 6.63 -12.70 20.56
CA PRO A 391 7.28 -11.40 20.42
C PRO A 391 8.50 -11.40 21.33
N GLN A 392 9.65 -10.99 20.81
CA GLN A 392 10.81 -10.74 21.68
C GLN A 392 10.37 -9.61 22.60
N GLU A 393 10.36 -9.87 23.90
CA GLU A 393 9.95 -8.91 24.93
C GLU A 393 10.61 -7.56 24.68
N ALA A 394 9.77 -6.50 24.74
CA ALA A 394 10.10 -5.14 24.36
C ALA A 394 11.22 -4.54 25.24
#